data_04674d3e709d2c1b4162fbeae7ff3fab
#
_entry.id   04674d3e709d2c1b4162fbeae7ff3fab
#
_cell.length_a   1.000
_cell.length_b   1.000
_cell.length_c   1.000
_cell.angle_alpha   90.00
_cell.angle_beta   90.00
_cell.angle_gamma   90.00
#
_symmetry.space_group_name_H-M   'P 1'
#
loop_
_entity.id
_entity.type
_entity.pdbx_description
1 polymer ?
#
loop_
_entity_poly.entity_id
_entity_poly.type
_entity_poly.pdbx_seq_one_letter_code
_entity_poly.pdbx_strand_id
1 'polypeptide(L)'
;MARVLLADDNPTSRLTLQTVLEAGGYRVDSAASAAEAVGLLDQAEYQLVLSELAMESPEAGLKVLAHARMKDYRPATALVTAWHAGSESKPNQETDVLIEPEDLPELLGKIAMLISTRASRRASRPVR
;
A
#
# COMPACT_ATOMS: atom_id res chain seq x y z
N MET A 1 4.46 -16.54 2.60
CA MET A 1 4.59 -15.21 3.23
C MET A 1 4.19 -14.15 2.21
N ALA A 2 3.28 -13.29 2.60
CA ALA A 2 2.83 -12.23 1.70
C ALA A 2 3.92 -11.16 1.54
N ARG A 3 4.03 -10.66 0.33
CA ARG A 3 5.01 -9.65 -0.03
C ARG A 3 4.32 -8.29 -0.19
N VAL A 4 4.83 -7.30 0.50
CA VAL A 4 4.26 -5.95 0.55
C VAL A 4 5.26 -4.95 -0.03
N LEU A 5 4.78 -4.09 -0.91
CA LEU A 5 5.55 -2.92 -1.34
C LEU A 5 5.09 -1.71 -0.52
N LEU A 6 6.02 -1.03 0.09
CA LEU A 6 5.77 0.17 0.87
C LEU A 6 6.47 1.37 0.22
N ALA A 7 5.70 2.35 -0.21
CA ALA A 7 6.25 3.58 -0.79
C ALA A 7 6.00 4.75 0.17
N ASP A 8 7.08 5.37 0.63
CA ASP A 8 7.04 6.50 1.56
C ASP A 8 8.36 7.25 1.45
N ASP A 9 8.30 8.54 1.21
CA ASP A 9 9.49 9.38 1.06
C ASP A 9 10.10 9.82 2.39
N ASN A 10 9.37 9.66 3.50
CA ASN A 10 9.86 9.99 4.82
C ASN A 10 10.62 8.80 5.42
N PRO A 11 11.94 8.91 5.68
CA PRO A 11 12.72 7.75 6.16
C PRO A 11 12.24 7.21 7.51
N THR A 12 11.82 8.08 8.42
CA THR A 12 11.36 7.66 9.75
C THR A 12 10.04 6.89 9.66
N SER A 13 9.08 7.46 8.94
CA SER A 13 7.78 6.83 8.72
C SER A 13 7.94 5.50 7.98
N ARG A 14 8.75 5.49 6.94
CA ARG A 14 9.02 4.28 6.15
C ARG A 14 9.60 3.17 7.01
N LEU A 15 10.60 3.48 7.83
CA LEU A 15 11.21 2.49 8.70
C LEU A 15 10.23 1.98 9.75
N THR A 16 9.44 2.86 10.34
CA THR A 16 8.44 2.48 11.34
C THR A 16 7.42 1.51 10.76
N LEU A 17 6.85 1.84 9.61
CA LEU A 17 5.86 0.99 8.95
C LEU A 17 6.47 -0.34 8.51
N GLN A 18 7.67 -0.30 7.94
CA GLN A 18 8.36 -1.52 7.55
C GLN A 18 8.59 -2.45 8.75
N THR A 19 9.05 -1.90 9.86
CA THR A 19 9.29 -2.67 11.08
C THR A 19 8.02 -3.32 11.59
N VAL A 20 6.91 -2.58 11.63
CA VAL A 20 5.62 -3.12 12.07
C VAL A 20 5.15 -4.25 11.14
N LEU A 21 5.25 -4.06 9.84
CA LEU A 21 4.84 -5.07 8.87
C LEU A 21 5.69 -6.33 8.95
N GLU A 22 7.00 -6.16 9.07
CA GLU A 22 7.90 -7.31 9.20
C GLU A 22 7.67 -8.07 10.49
N ALA A 23 7.37 -7.35 11.59
CA ALA A 23 7.01 -7.98 12.85
C ALA A 23 5.71 -8.80 12.73
N GLY A 24 4.83 -8.41 11.82
CA GLY A 24 3.60 -9.15 11.54
C GLY A 24 3.78 -10.34 10.59
N GLY A 25 5.00 -10.60 10.14
CA GLY A 25 5.30 -11.76 9.29
C GLY A 25 5.30 -11.48 7.80
N TYR A 26 5.23 -10.20 7.38
CA TYR A 26 5.24 -9.86 5.96
C TYR A 26 6.67 -9.62 5.47
N ARG A 27 6.90 -9.94 4.21
CA ARG A 27 8.13 -9.55 3.52
C ARG A 27 7.90 -8.18 2.91
N VAL A 28 8.73 -7.21 3.22
CA VAL A 28 8.54 -5.83 2.80
C VAL A 28 9.70 -5.38 1.92
N ASP A 29 9.36 -4.85 0.75
CA ASP A 29 10.28 -4.06 -0.05
C ASP A 29 9.83 -2.61 0.06
N SER A 30 10.75 -1.68 0.26
CA SER A 30 10.39 -0.28 0.43
C SER A 30 10.96 0.58 -0.68
N ALA A 31 10.25 1.66 -0.99
CA ALA A 31 10.63 2.63 -2.00
C ALA A 31 10.51 4.03 -1.41
N ALA A 32 11.45 4.90 -1.75
CA ALA A 32 11.48 6.28 -1.24
C ALA A 32 10.82 7.27 -2.20
N SER A 33 10.34 6.81 -3.35
CA SER A 33 9.69 7.66 -4.35
C SER A 33 8.71 6.85 -5.19
N ALA A 34 7.84 7.55 -5.90
CA ALA A 34 6.91 6.90 -6.83
C ALA A 34 7.67 6.18 -7.95
N ALA A 35 8.71 6.80 -8.49
CA ALA A 35 9.50 6.20 -9.57
C ALA A 35 10.14 4.89 -9.13
N GLU A 36 10.71 4.86 -7.93
CA GLU A 36 11.30 3.65 -7.38
C GLU A 36 10.24 2.57 -7.16
N ALA A 37 9.07 2.96 -6.63
CA ALA A 37 7.97 2.03 -6.41
C ALA A 37 7.48 1.41 -7.73
N VAL A 38 7.30 2.22 -8.75
CA VAL A 38 6.88 1.75 -10.08
C VAL A 38 7.89 0.74 -10.63
N GLY A 39 9.19 1.02 -10.49
CA GLY A 39 10.23 0.09 -10.91
C GLY A 39 10.14 -1.26 -10.20
N LEU A 40 9.91 -1.24 -8.90
CA LEU A 40 9.75 -2.48 -8.12
C LEU A 40 8.50 -3.24 -8.53
N LEU A 41 7.40 -2.56 -8.80
CA LEU A 41 6.16 -3.20 -9.26
C LEU A 41 6.35 -3.97 -10.56
N ASP A 42 7.27 -3.51 -11.41
CA ASP A 42 7.55 -4.16 -12.69
C ASP A 42 8.53 -5.32 -12.55
N GLN A 43 9.25 -5.42 -11.43
CA GLN A 43 10.30 -6.42 -11.22
C GLN A 43 9.86 -7.59 -10.36
N ALA A 44 8.81 -7.43 -9.57
CA ALA A 44 8.37 -8.46 -8.64
C ALA A 44 6.86 -8.38 -8.45
N GLU A 45 6.27 -9.46 -7.92
CA GLU A 45 4.84 -9.52 -7.63
C GLU A 45 4.61 -9.26 -6.15
N TYR A 46 3.61 -8.45 -5.87
CA TYR A 46 3.22 -8.07 -4.51
C TYR A 46 1.78 -8.42 -4.24
N GLN A 47 1.48 -8.87 -3.03
CA GLN A 47 0.11 -9.10 -2.59
C GLN A 47 -0.54 -7.81 -2.15
N LEU A 48 0.25 -6.85 -1.68
CA LEU A 48 -0.26 -5.56 -1.20
C LEU A 48 0.72 -4.45 -1.57
N VAL A 49 0.17 -3.32 -1.97
CA VAL A 49 0.93 -2.09 -2.20
C VAL A 49 0.38 -1.02 -1.26
N LEU A 50 1.23 -0.54 -0.37
CA LEU A 50 0.94 0.57 0.53
C LEU A 50 1.72 1.78 0.05
N SER A 51 1.06 2.91 -0.11
CA SER A 51 1.74 4.12 -0.53
C SER A 51 1.30 5.30 0.32
N GLU A 52 2.27 6.12 0.73
CA GLU A 52 1.96 7.43 1.28
C GLU A 52 1.24 8.25 0.22
N LEU A 53 0.22 9.01 0.63
CA LEU A 53 -0.58 9.79 -0.31
C LEU A 53 0.25 10.85 -1.03
N ALA A 54 0.96 11.67 -0.28
CA ALA A 54 1.80 12.71 -0.84
C ALA A 54 3.26 12.40 -0.54
N MET A 55 4.05 12.27 -1.59
CA MET A 55 5.49 12.06 -1.49
C MET A 55 6.20 13.22 -2.18
N GLU A 56 6.94 12.95 -3.23
CA GLU A 56 7.62 13.99 -4.01
C GLU A 56 6.66 14.94 -4.74
N SER A 57 5.40 14.54 -4.89
CA SER A 57 4.33 15.38 -5.41
C SER A 57 3.01 15.03 -4.75
N PRO A 58 1.99 15.92 -4.82
CA PRO A 58 0.67 15.61 -4.25
C PRO A 58 0.01 14.38 -4.84
N GLU A 59 0.34 14.01 -6.08
CA GLU A 59 -0.27 12.88 -6.79
C GLU A 59 0.57 11.62 -6.77
N ALA A 60 1.75 11.65 -6.14
CA ALA A 60 2.70 10.55 -6.24
C ALA A 60 2.13 9.24 -5.72
N GLY A 61 1.44 9.26 -4.58
CA GLY A 61 0.84 8.06 -4.02
C GLY A 61 -0.23 7.46 -4.92
N LEU A 62 -1.07 8.29 -5.51
CA LEU A 62 -2.10 7.84 -6.44
C LEU A 62 -1.50 7.24 -7.71
N LYS A 63 -0.39 7.79 -8.19
CA LYS A 63 0.31 7.23 -9.35
C LYS A 63 0.84 5.83 -9.08
N VAL A 64 1.39 5.61 -7.89
CA VAL A 64 1.86 4.28 -7.49
C VAL A 64 0.71 3.29 -7.50
N LEU A 65 -0.43 3.64 -6.89
CA LEU A 65 -1.58 2.74 -6.85
C LEU A 65 -2.19 2.52 -8.23
N ALA A 66 -2.23 3.53 -9.07
CA ALA A 66 -2.74 3.39 -10.44
C ALA A 66 -1.88 2.39 -11.22
N HIS A 67 -0.56 2.50 -11.11
CA HIS A 67 0.35 1.57 -11.77
C HIS A 67 0.18 0.15 -11.22
N ALA A 68 0.04 0.01 -9.90
CA ALA A 68 -0.17 -1.29 -9.26
C ALA A 68 -1.43 -1.98 -9.78
N ARG A 69 -2.51 -1.23 -9.97
CA ARG A 69 -3.79 -1.77 -10.46
C ARG A 69 -3.72 -2.30 -11.90
N MET A 70 -2.72 -1.88 -12.65
CA MET A 70 -2.52 -2.34 -14.02
C MET A 70 -1.74 -3.65 -14.10
N LYS A 71 -1.17 -4.12 -12.98
CA LYS A 71 -0.39 -5.35 -12.99
C LYS A 71 -1.28 -6.58 -13.02
N ASP A 72 -0.86 -7.60 -13.76
CA ASP A 72 -1.60 -8.84 -13.92
C ASP A 72 -1.83 -9.57 -12.61
N TYR A 73 -0.90 -9.45 -11.67
CA TYR A 73 -1.01 -10.11 -10.38
C TYR A 73 -1.99 -9.41 -9.43
N ARG A 74 -2.54 -8.27 -9.82
CA ARG A 74 -3.60 -7.54 -9.12
C ARG A 74 -3.41 -7.44 -7.61
N PRO A 75 -2.46 -6.67 -7.13
CA PRO A 75 -2.24 -6.52 -5.71
C PRO A 75 -3.39 -5.76 -5.06
N ALA A 76 -3.62 -6.01 -3.77
CA ALA A 76 -4.43 -5.09 -2.98
C ALA A 76 -3.69 -3.77 -2.87
N THR A 77 -4.41 -2.66 -2.80
CA THR A 77 -3.81 -1.32 -2.72
C THR A 77 -4.42 -0.53 -1.58
N ALA A 78 -3.61 0.28 -0.91
CA ALA A 78 -4.09 1.18 0.14
C ALA A 78 -3.18 2.40 0.24
N LEU A 79 -3.78 3.53 0.62
CA LEU A 79 -3.05 4.74 0.94
C LEU A 79 -2.79 4.80 2.45
N VAL A 80 -1.57 5.17 2.80
CA VAL A 80 -1.20 5.52 4.16
C VAL A 80 -0.96 7.02 4.14
N THR A 81 -1.49 7.74 5.12
CA THR A 81 -1.36 9.18 5.11
C THR A 81 -1.08 9.73 6.50
N ALA A 82 -0.29 10.81 6.52
CA ALA A 82 -0.11 11.63 7.71
C ALA A 82 -1.21 12.69 7.83
N TRP A 83 -2.28 12.58 7.03
CA TRP A 83 -3.40 13.51 7.08
C TRP A 83 -3.99 13.56 8.49
N HIS A 84 -4.23 14.78 8.95
CA HIS A 84 -4.81 15.01 10.27
C HIS A 84 -6.20 15.60 10.13
N ALA A 85 -7.00 15.45 11.18
CA ALA A 85 -8.31 16.09 11.25
C ALA A 85 -8.14 17.59 10.99
N GLY A 86 -8.91 18.12 10.05
CA GLY A 86 -8.81 19.51 9.62
C GLY A 86 -8.09 19.70 8.29
N SER A 87 -7.40 18.69 7.79
CA SER A 87 -6.87 18.73 6.44
C SER A 87 -8.02 18.65 5.44
N GLU A 88 -7.96 19.47 4.39
CA GLU A 88 -9.00 19.48 3.37
C GLU A 88 -8.81 18.42 2.29
N SER A 89 -7.62 17.85 2.21
CA SER A 89 -7.27 16.92 1.15
C SER A 89 -7.58 15.50 1.60
N LYS A 90 -8.60 14.91 1.02
CA LYS A 90 -8.95 13.51 1.28
C LYS A 90 -8.80 12.70 0.01
N PRO A 91 -8.27 11.48 0.10
CA PRO A 91 -8.25 10.58 -1.05
C PRO A 91 -9.67 10.15 -1.41
N ASN A 92 -9.83 9.63 -2.63
CA ASN A 92 -11.08 9.06 -3.06
C ASN A 92 -11.31 7.73 -2.33
N GLN A 93 -12.25 7.74 -1.39
CA GLN A 93 -12.52 6.58 -0.54
C GLN A 93 -13.28 5.47 -1.25
N GLU A 94 -13.80 5.72 -2.43
CA GLU A 94 -14.47 4.68 -3.21
C GLU A 94 -13.48 3.66 -3.77
N THR A 95 -12.26 4.10 -4.06
CA THR A 95 -11.25 3.26 -4.70
C THR A 95 -10.05 2.98 -3.82
N ASP A 96 -9.82 3.79 -2.78
CA ASP A 96 -8.60 3.73 -1.99
C ASP A 96 -8.92 3.52 -0.52
N VAL A 97 -8.30 2.51 0.08
CA VAL A 97 -8.37 2.31 1.53
C VAL A 97 -7.37 3.25 2.18
N LEU A 98 -7.83 4.01 3.16
CA LEU A 98 -7.01 4.96 3.89
C LEU A 98 -6.62 4.38 5.24
N ILE A 99 -5.33 4.41 5.54
CA ILE A 99 -4.79 3.99 6.84
C ILE A 99 -4.12 5.20 7.47
N GLU A 100 -4.57 5.58 8.65
CA GLU A 100 -4.02 6.71 9.38
C GLU A 100 -2.95 6.26 10.37
N PRO A 101 -1.92 7.10 10.67
CA PRO A 101 -0.85 6.71 11.59
C PRO A 101 -1.32 6.30 12.98
N GLU A 102 -2.38 6.91 13.49
CA GLU A 102 -2.94 6.57 14.80
C GLU A 102 -3.58 5.19 14.82
N ASP A 103 -3.82 4.61 13.66
CA ASP A 103 -4.36 3.26 13.54
C ASP A 103 -3.28 2.18 13.55
N LEU A 104 -2.04 2.50 13.84
CA LEU A 104 -0.95 1.52 13.82
C LEU A 104 -1.23 0.25 14.63
N PRO A 105 -1.86 0.32 15.82
CA PRO A 105 -2.19 -0.89 16.56
C PRO A 105 -3.13 -1.83 15.79
N GLU A 106 -3.94 -1.30 14.87
CA GLU A 106 -4.87 -2.05 14.06
C GLU A 106 -4.36 -2.31 12.65
N LEU A 107 -3.19 -1.75 12.31
CA LEU A 107 -2.63 -1.82 10.96
C LEU A 107 -2.54 -3.25 10.44
N LEU A 108 -2.02 -4.16 11.26
CA LEU A 108 -1.83 -5.55 10.83
C LEU A 108 -3.17 -6.23 10.54
N GLY A 109 -4.21 -5.91 11.30
CA GLY A 109 -5.56 -6.43 11.04
C GLY A 109 -6.10 -5.93 9.71
N LYS A 110 -5.94 -4.65 9.42
CA LYS A 110 -6.36 -4.07 8.14
C LYS A 110 -5.59 -4.67 6.95
N ILE A 111 -4.29 -4.84 7.11
CA ILE A 111 -3.44 -5.47 6.09
C ILE A 111 -3.90 -6.90 5.80
N ALA A 112 -4.12 -7.68 6.85
CA ALA A 112 -4.59 -9.06 6.72
C ALA A 112 -5.92 -9.12 5.98
N MET A 113 -6.84 -8.21 6.29
CA MET A 113 -8.14 -8.13 5.62
C MET A 113 -7.98 -7.82 4.13
N LEU A 114 -7.13 -6.86 3.77
CA LEU A 114 -6.90 -6.49 2.37
C LEU A 114 -6.33 -7.65 1.57
N ILE A 115 -5.35 -8.35 2.12
CA ILE A 115 -4.74 -9.50 1.46
C ILE A 115 -5.74 -10.65 1.33
N SER A 116 -6.52 -10.90 2.36
CA SER A 116 -7.55 -11.94 2.36
C SER A 116 -8.63 -11.65 1.34
N THR A 117 -9.09 -10.41 1.24
CA THR A 117 -10.08 -9.99 0.25
C THR A 117 -9.55 -10.20 -1.18
N ARG A 118 -8.29 -9.85 -1.41
CA ARG A 118 -7.65 -10.10 -2.71
C ARG A 118 -7.62 -11.59 -3.03
N ALA A 119 -7.22 -12.42 -2.09
CA ALA A 119 -7.18 -13.87 -2.28
C ALA A 119 -8.57 -14.44 -2.60
N SER A 120 -9.60 -13.97 -1.88
CA SER A 120 -10.98 -14.39 -2.13
C SER A 120 -11.45 -13.99 -3.53
N ARG A 121 -11.14 -12.78 -3.99
CA ARG A 121 -11.48 -12.33 -5.34
C ARG A 121 -10.83 -13.21 -6.40
N ARG A 122 -9.57 -13.58 -6.21
CA ARG A 122 -8.86 -14.44 -7.15
C ARG A 122 -9.44 -15.84 -7.16
N ALA A 123 -9.76 -16.38 -6.00
CA ALA A 123 -10.32 -17.72 -5.87
C ALA A 123 -11.72 -17.83 -6.48
N SER A 124 -12.51 -16.76 -6.44
CA SER A 124 -13.88 -16.74 -6.96
C SER A 124 -13.96 -16.40 -8.45
N ARG A 125 -12.85 -16.08 -9.11
CA ARG A 125 -12.87 -15.77 -10.53
C ARG A 125 -13.22 -17.02 -11.34
N PRO A 126 -14.09 -16.87 -12.35
CA PRO A 126 -14.38 -17.99 -13.22
C PRO A 126 -13.14 -18.52 -13.91
N VAL A 127 -13.03 -19.81 -14.00
CA VAL A 127 -11.96 -20.45 -14.78
C VAL A 127 -12.40 -20.42 -16.25
N ARG A 128 -11.52 -19.96 -17.09
CA ARG A 128 -11.76 -19.89 -18.52
C ARG A 128 -10.75 -20.71 -19.28
#